data_aa12852b4ab1c006eb210a453f30824b
#
_entry.id   aa12852b4ab1c006eb210a453f30824b
#
_cell.length_a   1.000
_cell.length_b   1.000
_cell.length_c   1.000
_cell.angle_alpha   90.00
_cell.angle_beta   90.00
_cell.angle_gamma   90.00
#
_symmetry.space_group_name_H-M   'P 1'
#
loop_
_entity.id
_entity.type
_entity.pdbx_description
1 polymer ?
#
loop_
_entity_poly.entity_id
_entity_poly.type
_entity_poly.pdbx_seq_one_letter_code
_entity_poly.pdbx_strand_id
1 'polypeptide(L)'
;MPLLEEEYRKEEKINGVIYDMSPSPNYQHGIVDGNIYSIIKSGLKGTLCLAFMENLDYKYHAQENNDYVIPDVMIICDRKHLKGGSYTGTPRFIVETLSPATALRDKTVKKDLYQNAGVE
;
A
#
# COMPACT_ATOMS: atom_id res chain seq x y z
N MET A 1 -3.60 -17.77 17.90
CA MET A 1 -2.88 -18.44 16.82
C MET A 1 -1.54 -17.77 16.61
N PRO A 2 -0.52 -18.26 17.26
CA PRO A 2 0.78 -17.59 17.21
C PRO A 2 1.45 -17.57 15.84
N LEU A 3 1.10 -18.50 14.98
CA LEU A 3 1.73 -18.56 13.65
C LEU A 3 1.33 -17.43 12.72
N LEU A 4 0.18 -16.82 12.96
CA LEU A 4 -0.31 -15.76 12.06
C LEU A 4 0.48 -14.48 12.18
N GLU A 5 1.08 -14.20 13.33
CA GLU A 5 1.86 -12.99 13.53
C GLU A 5 3.13 -12.98 12.68
N GLU A 6 3.76 -14.13 12.49
CA GLU A 6 4.95 -14.23 11.66
C GLU A 6 4.64 -14.09 10.17
N GLU A 7 3.43 -14.50 9.76
CA GLU A 7 3.00 -14.42 8.37
C GLU A 7 2.60 -13.02 7.94
N TYR A 8 2.32 -12.14 8.89
CA TYR A 8 1.90 -10.77 8.61
C TYR A 8 3.03 -9.76 8.60
N ARG A 9 4.25 -10.20 8.34
CA ARG A 9 5.35 -9.27 8.18
C ARG A 9 5.15 -8.45 6.91
N LYS A 10 5.14 -7.14 7.09
CA LYS A 10 5.06 -6.22 5.98
C LYS A 10 6.47 -5.89 5.53
N GLU A 11 6.80 -6.29 4.31
CA GLU A 11 8.05 -5.93 3.67
C GLU A 11 7.78 -5.16 2.40
N GLU A 12 8.66 -4.22 2.09
CA GLU A 12 8.61 -3.47 0.83
C GLU A 12 9.97 -3.53 0.17
N LYS A 13 9.99 -3.57 -1.15
CA LYS A 13 11.22 -3.59 -1.92
C LYS A 13 11.26 -2.36 -2.81
N ILE A 14 12.19 -1.46 -2.52
CA ILE A 14 12.33 -0.19 -3.22
C ILE A 14 13.75 -0.06 -3.73
N ASN A 15 13.89 0.12 -5.04
CA ASN A 15 15.19 0.19 -5.71
C ASN A 15 16.09 -1.01 -5.36
N GLY A 16 15.49 -2.20 -5.29
CA GLY A 16 16.22 -3.43 -4.98
C GLY A 16 16.51 -3.66 -3.50
N VAL A 17 16.16 -2.72 -2.62
CA VAL A 17 16.41 -2.81 -1.18
C VAL A 17 15.13 -3.22 -0.46
N ILE A 18 15.23 -4.23 0.39
CA ILE A 18 14.10 -4.70 1.19
C ILE A 18 14.06 -3.94 2.50
N TYR A 19 12.90 -3.37 2.79
CA TYR A 19 12.62 -2.67 4.05
C TYR A 19 11.61 -3.49 4.85
N ASP A 20 11.99 -3.87 6.07
CA ASP A 20 11.09 -4.56 6.98
C ASP A 20 10.22 -3.53 7.70
N MET A 21 8.94 -3.58 7.42
CA MET A 21 7.97 -2.62 7.96
C MET A 21 7.23 -3.14 9.18
N SER A 22 7.50 -4.37 9.59
CA SER A 22 6.81 -4.98 10.72
C SER A 22 7.76 -5.16 11.90
N PRO A 23 7.23 -5.27 13.12
CA PRO A 23 5.86 -4.98 13.46
C PRO A 23 5.64 -3.48 13.59
N SER A 24 4.42 -3.02 13.36
CA SER A 24 4.04 -1.66 13.69
C SER A 24 3.47 -1.68 15.11
N PRO A 25 4.17 -1.14 16.10
CA PRO A 25 3.68 -1.21 17.46
C PRO A 25 2.59 -0.18 17.77
N ASN A 26 2.27 0.70 16.83
CA ASN A 26 1.40 1.82 17.09
C ASN A 26 -0.05 1.50 16.70
N TYR A 27 -0.88 1.20 17.71
CA TYR A 27 -2.30 0.91 17.47
C TYR A 27 -3.04 2.11 16.86
N GLN A 28 -2.58 3.33 17.08
CA GLN A 28 -3.20 4.54 16.54
C GLN A 28 -3.11 4.55 15.01
N HIS A 29 -2.02 4.08 14.45
CA HIS A 29 -1.86 3.92 13.01
C HIS A 29 -2.96 3.03 12.43
N GLY A 30 -3.23 1.89 13.06
CA GLY A 30 -4.28 0.98 12.63
C GLY A 30 -5.67 1.59 12.73
N ILE A 31 -5.94 2.37 13.76
CA ILE A 31 -7.22 3.05 13.92
C ILE A 31 -7.42 4.08 12.80
N VAL A 32 -6.42 4.89 12.54
CA VAL A 32 -6.50 5.90 11.47
C VAL A 32 -6.70 5.24 10.12
N ASP A 33 -5.89 4.23 9.80
CA ASP A 33 -5.99 3.52 8.53
C ASP A 33 -7.35 2.84 8.37
N GLY A 34 -7.83 2.20 9.41
CA GLY A 34 -9.12 1.54 9.39
C GLY A 34 -10.28 2.51 9.18
N ASN A 35 -10.22 3.67 9.81
CA ASN A 35 -11.25 4.71 9.63
C ASN A 35 -11.23 5.27 8.21
N ILE A 36 -10.05 5.57 7.68
CA ILE A 36 -9.91 6.06 6.31
C ILE A 36 -10.41 5.01 5.32
N TYR A 37 -9.99 3.77 5.50
CA TYR A 37 -10.43 2.68 4.63
C TYR A 37 -11.95 2.52 4.64
N SER A 38 -12.57 2.58 5.81
CA SER A 38 -14.02 2.43 5.95
C SER A 38 -14.78 3.55 5.23
N ILE A 39 -14.32 4.78 5.39
CA ILE A 39 -14.93 5.94 4.72
C ILE A 39 -14.81 5.80 3.21
N ILE A 40 -13.62 5.47 2.73
CA ILE A 40 -13.37 5.31 1.30
C ILE A 40 -14.20 4.17 0.72
N LYS A 41 -14.20 3.03 1.39
CA LYS A 41 -14.96 1.87 0.94
C LYS A 41 -16.44 2.18 0.81
N SER A 42 -16.99 2.91 1.77
CA SER A 42 -18.40 3.33 1.71
C SER A 42 -18.66 4.26 0.52
N GLY A 43 -17.74 5.18 0.25
CA GLY A 43 -17.89 6.11 -0.86
C GLY A 43 -17.73 5.46 -2.23
N LEU A 44 -17.12 4.29 -2.32
CA LEU A 44 -16.91 3.59 -3.58
C LEU A 44 -18.04 2.63 -3.95
N LYS A 45 -19.05 2.49 -3.11
CA LYS A 45 -20.19 1.61 -3.40
C LYS A 45 -20.87 2.02 -4.71
N GLY A 46 -21.15 1.04 -5.54
CA GLY A 46 -21.78 1.28 -6.84
C GLY A 46 -20.82 1.71 -7.93
N THR A 47 -19.53 1.81 -7.63
CA THR A 47 -18.48 2.11 -8.62
C THR A 47 -17.69 0.85 -8.97
N LEU A 48 -16.86 0.95 -10.01
CA LEU A 48 -15.94 -0.12 -10.38
C LEU A 48 -14.67 -0.12 -9.55
N CYS A 49 -14.49 0.87 -8.68
CA CYS A 49 -13.28 1.03 -7.90
C CYS A 49 -13.32 0.23 -6.61
N LEU A 50 -12.16 -0.26 -6.20
CA LEU A 50 -11.99 -1.06 -5.00
C LEU A 50 -10.94 -0.40 -4.10
N ALA A 51 -11.14 -0.50 -2.79
CA ALA A 51 -10.18 -0.07 -1.79
C ALA A 51 -9.51 -1.27 -1.15
N PHE A 52 -8.20 -1.15 -0.92
CA PHE A 52 -7.39 -2.16 -0.24
C PHE A 52 -6.64 -1.51 0.91
N MET A 53 -6.49 -2.24 2.01
CA MET A 53 -5.78 -1.78 3.20
C MET A 53 -4.68 -2.77 3.56
N GLU A 54 -3.41 -2.39 3.29
CA GLU A 54 -2.20 -3.10 3.68
C GLU A 54 -2.12 -4.58 3.28
N ASN A 55 -2.87 -4.99 2.27
CA ASN A 55 -2.92 -6.40 1.91
C ASN A 55 -2.68 -6.67 0.43
N LEU A 56 -2.14 -5.70 -0.28
CA LEU A 56 -1.91 -5.84 -1.71
C LEU A 56 -0.56 -5.24 -2.09
N ASP A 57 0.26 -6.04 -2.75
CA ASP A 57 1.54 -5.56 -3.28
C ASP A 57 1.29 -4.67 -4.49
N TYR A 58 1.75 -3.43 -4.43
CA TYR A 58 1.75 -2.58 -5.60
C TYR A 58 3.11 -2.65 -6.26
N LYS A 59 3.17 -3.26 -7.44
CA LYS A 59 4.38 -3.39 -8.25
C LYS A 59 4.46 -2.22 -9.20
N TYR A 60 5.09 -1.16 -8.76
CA TYR A 60 5.09 0.11 -9.47
C TYR A 60 5.96 0.13 -10.74
N HIS A 61 6.85 -0.84 -10.90
CA HIS A 61 7.69 -1.01 -12.09
C HIS A 61 7.67 -2.47 -12.54
N ALA A 62 6.48 -3.06 -12.65
CA ALA A 62 6.31 -4.48 -12.86
C ALA A 62 7.01 -5.02 -14.12
N GLN A 63 7.18 -4.18 -15.15
CA GLN A 63 7.83 -4.59 -16.39
C GLN A 63 9.35 -4.49 -16.33
N GLU A 64 9.90 -3.83 -15.33
CA GLU A 64 11.34 -3.56 -15.24
C GLU A 64 12.02 -4.35 -14.14
N ASN A 65 11.33 -4.57 -13.02
CA ASN A 65 11.91 -5.22 -11.85
C ASN A 65 10.82 -5.84 -10.97
N ASN A 66 11.24 -6.37 -9.82
CA ASN A 66 10.33 -6.99 -8.85
C ASN A 66 10.10 -6.12 -7.62
N ASP A 67 10.35 -4.83 -7.72
CA ASP A 67 10.11 -3.92 -6.61
C ASP A 67 8.62 -3.79 -6.32
N TYR A 68 8.28 -3.63 -5.05
CA TYR A 68 6.89 -3.46 -4.64
C TYR A 68 6.81 -2.69 -3.34
N VAL A 69 5.65 -2.05 -3.15
CA VAL A 69 5.28 -1.44 -1.88
C VAL A 69 3.91 -1.97 -1.48
N ILE A 70 3.57 -1.81 -0.21
CA ILE A 70 2.26 -2.18 0.32
C ILE A 70 1.66 -0.92 0.94
N PRO A 71 0.90 -0.14 0.18
CA PRO A 71 0.31 1.10 0.70
C PRO A 71 -0.66 0.84 1.84
N ASP A 72 -0.76 1.80 2.76
CA ASP A 72 -1.71 1.71 3.86
C ASP A 72 -3.14 1.61 3.34
N VAL A 73 -3.53 2.49 2.42
CA VAL A 73 -4.79 2.38 1.70
C VAL A 73 -4.54 2.69 0.24
N MET A 74 -5.11 1.88 -0.64
CA MET A 74 -4.96 2.05 -2.08
C MET A 74 -6.30 1.86 -2.77
N ILE A 75 -6.63 2.75 -3.68
CA ILE A 75 -7.82 2.65 -4.52
C ILE A 75 -7.42 2.27 -5.92
N ILE A 76 -8.00 1.22 -6.45
CA ILE A 76 -7.83 0.82 -7.83
C ILE A 76 -9.16 0.83 -8.55
N CYS A 77 -9.16 1.24 -9.82
CA CYS A 77 -10.37 1.26 -10.65
C CYS A 77 -10.22 0.40 -11.90
N ASP A 78 -9.02 -0.05 -12.19
CA ASP A 78 -8.74 -0.93 -13.32
C ASP A 78 -8.39 -2.33 -12.80
N ARG A 79 -9.37 -3.21 -12.80
CA ARG A 79 -9.24 -4.55 -12.22
C ARG A 79 -8.43 -5.52 -13.07
N LYS A 80 -8.20 -5.21 -14.33
CA LYS A 80 -7.51 -6.15 -15.22
C LYS A 80 -6.06 -6.41 -14.83
N HIS A 81 -5.46 -5.49 -14.08
CA HIS A 81 -4.09 -5.62 -13.58
C HIS A 81 -4.02 -6.20 -12.17
N LEU A 82 -5.16 -6.59 -11.61
CA LEU A 82 -5.23 -7.19 -10.28
C LEU A 82 -5.13 -8.70 -10.43
N LYS A 83 -4.08 -9.30 -9.84
CA LYS A 83 -3.85 -10.72 -9.97
C LYS A 83 -3.21 -11.28 -8.71
N GLY A 84 -3.90 -12.22 -8.06
CA GLY A 84 -3.41 -12.77 -6.81
C GLY A 84 -3.25 -11.69 -5.76
N GLY A 85 -2.10 -11.63 -5.13
CA GLY A 85 -1.79 -10.63 -4.12
C GLY A 85 -1.12 -9.36 -4.64
N SER A 86 -1.18 -9.08 -5.94
CA SER A 86 -0.43 -7.99 -6.55
C SER A 86 -1.28 -7.15 -7.50
N TYR A 87 -0.90 -5.88 -7.62
CA TYR A 87 -1.47 -4.96 -8.59
C TYR A 87 -0.35 -4.35 -9.43
N THR A 88 -0.49 -4.43 -10.74
CA THR A 88 0.54 -3.95 -11.68
C THR A 88 0.10 -2.74 -12.50
N GLY A 89 -1.12 -2.26 -12.30
CA GLY A 89 -1.61 -1.05 -12.94
C GLY A 89 -1.22 0.21 -12.18
N THR A 90 -1.84 1.32 -12.49
CA THR A 90 -1.64 2.58 -11.78
C THR A 90 -2.82 2.82 -10.84
N PRO A 91 -2.58 2.84 -9.52
CA PRO A 91 -3.65 3.13 -8.56
C PRO A 91 -4.25 4.51 -8.80
N ARG A 92 -5.54 4.62 -8.54
CA ARG A 92 -6.23 5.90 -8.60
C ARG A 92 -5.81 6.82 -7.47
N PHE A 93 -5.57 6.25 -6.31
CA PHE A 93 -5.28 7.02 -5.10
C PHE A 93 -4.54 6.13 -4.10
N ILE A 94 -3.60 6.74 -3.37
CA ILE A 94 -2.86 6.06 -2.30
C ILE A 94 -2.86 6.94 -1.07
N VAL A 95 -3.09 6.33 0.08
CA VAL A 95 -2.96 6.96 1.39
C VAL A 95 -1.83 6.27 2.15
N GLU A 96 -0.90 7.05 2.65
CA GLU A 96 0.16 6.58 3.53
C GLU A 96 0.06 7.32 4.86
N THR A 97 -0.11 6.58 5.94
CA THR A 97 -0.16 7.15 7.28
C THR A 97 1.25 7.19 7.84
N LEU A 98 1.74 8.38 8.14
CA LEU A 98 3.12 8.56 8.59
C LEU A 98 3.27 8.13 10.04
N SER A 99 4.40 7.49 10.34
CA SER A 99 4.84 7.22 11.69
C SER A 99 6.23 7.84 11.89
N PRO A 100 6.67 8.08 13.15
CA PRO A 100 8.01 8.63 13.37
C PRO A 100 9.12 7.81 12.71
N ALA A 101 8.97 6.49 12.69
CA ALA A 101 9.99 5.61 12.13
C ALA A 101 10.06 5.64 10.60
N THR A 102 8.96 5.95 9.92
CA THR A 102 8.87 5.87 8.46
C THR A 102 8.64 7.22 7.79
N ALA A 103 8.45 8.28 8.56
CA ALA A 103 8.02 9.58 8.04
C ALA A 103 8.94 10.12 6.94
N LEU A 104 10.25 10.04 7.14
CA LEU A 104 11.20 10.55 6.15
C LEU A 104 11.10 9.79 4.84
N ARG A 105 11.10 8.45 4.91
CA ARG A 105 10.99 7.61 3.71
C ARG A 105 9.67 7.85 2.98
N ASP A 106 8.58 7.93 3.74
CA ASP A 106 7.26 8.11 3.13
C ASP A 106 7.14 9.49 2.48
N LYS A 107 7.70 10.51 3.09
CA LYS A 107 7.63 11.87 2.54
C LYS A 107 8.52 12.09 1.33
N THR A 108 9.64 11.38 1.24
CA THR A 108 10.62 11.61 0.19
C THR A 108 10.62 10.51 -0.85
N VAL A 109 11.01 9.31 -0.46
CA VAL A 109 11.21 8.21 -1.40
C VAL A 109 9.88 7.75 -2.00
N LYS A 110 8.89 7.48 -1.16
CA LYS A 110 7.61 6.97 -1.64
C LYS A 110 6.82 8.02 -2.41
N LYS A 111 6.87 9.27 -1.98
CA LYS A 111 6.19 10.34 -2.71
C LYS A 111 6.70 10.42 -4.14
N ASP A 112 8.02 10.44 -4.31
CA ASP A 112 8.62 10.49 -5.64
C ASP A 112 8.29 9.24 -6.45
N LEU A 113 8.33 8.07 -5.82
CA LEU A 113 7.98 6.82 -6.44
C LEU A 113 6.56 6.85 -7.00
N TYR A 114 5.61 7.31 -6.21
CA TYR A 114 4.21 7.36 -6.63
C TYR A 114 3.99 8.38 -7.74
N GLN A 115 4.62 9.53 -7.66
CA GLN A 115 4.53 10.54 -8.72
C GLN A 115 5.11 10.02 -10.03
N ASN A 116 6.25 9.37 -9.98
CA ASN A 116 6.88 8.81 -11.17
C ASN A 116 6.08 7.66 -11.77
N ALA A 117 5.34 6.94 -10.96
CA ALA A 117 4.48 5.85 -11.43
C ALA A 117 3.13 6.35 -11.97
N GLY A 118 2.84 7.64 -11.87
CA GLY A 118 1.61 8.21 -12.39
C GLY A 118 0.45 8.27 -11.42
N VAL A 119 0.67 8.03 -10.13
CA VAL A 119 -0.36 8.19 -9.10
C VAL A 119 -0.54 9.67 -8.80
N GLU A 120 -1.78 10.13 -8.84
CA GLU A 120 -2.11 11.54 -8.61
C GLU A 120 -2.23 11.91 -7.12
#